data_bf494708484268f5252f772443309454
#
_entry.id   bf494708484268f5252f772443309454
#
_cell.length_a   1.000
_cell.length_b   1.000
_cell.length_c   1.000
_cell.angle_alpha   90.00
_cell.angle_beta   90.00
_cell.angle_gamma   90.00
#
_symmetry.space_group_name_H-M   'P 1'
#
loop_
_entity.id
_entity.type
_entity.pdbx_description
1 polymer ?
#
loop_
_entity_poly.entity_id
_entity_poly.type
_entity_poly.pdbx_seq_one_letter_code
_entity_poly.pdbx_strand_id
1 'polypeptide(L)'
;MAFDVSGDAYDRFMGRYSRELAPVFADFAEIGLAGTVVDVGCGSGILTEELAGRLGAEQVAAADPSPLVEACAARVPGADVRRGAAEALPWPDDSFDAALAQLVLHFLDDPVAGLVEMGRVVRPGGVVAACTWNFSEMLLVRTFWQAARSVVASAPSETLEVASLERFAELGRRAGLEDVGPAPLEVSSRYESFDELWDSFQRGVGPAGDFCASLDPEQRDAVRDEYRRRIGDPEGSFTLGAEAWALRGRVPI
;
A
#
# COMPACT_ATOMS: atom_id res chain seq x y z
N MET A 1 7.81 10.86 7.96
CA MET A 1 7.32 12.04 7.20
C MET A 1 5.80 12.01 7.23
N ALA A 2 5.13 13.06 7.69
CA ALA A 2 3.67 13.13 7.66
C ALA A 2 3.22 13.35 6.20
N PHE A 3 2.40 12.46 5.66
CA PHE A 3 1.73 12.69 4.38
C PHE A 3 0.64 13.75 4.60
N ASP A 4 0.96 14.99 4.26
CA ASP A 4 0.00 16.12 4.25
C ASP A 4 -0.64 16.25 2.86
N VAL A 5 -1.05 15.12 2.28
CA VAL A 5 -1.77 15.08 1.01
C VAL A 5 -3.24 14.78 1.32
N SER A 6 -4.16 15.50 0.68
CA SER A 6 -5.58 15.16 0.85
C SER A 6 -5.82 13.71 0.45
N GLY A 7 -6.56 12.95 1.26
CA GLY A 7 -6.85 11.52 1.00
C GLY A 7 -7.34 11.28 -0.43
N ASP A 8 -8.09 12.21 -1.00
CA ASP A 8 -8.58 12.17 -2.39
C ASP A 8 -7.47 12.20 -3.45
N ALA A 9 -6.35 12.90 -3.21
CA ALA A 9 -5.26 12.96 -4.18
C ALA A 9 -4.45 11.66 -4.16
N TYR A 10 -4.17 11.11 -2.96
CA TYR A 10 -3.54 9.80 -2.79
C TYR A 10 -4.41 8.67 -3.38
N ASP A 11 -5.71 8.66 -3.10
CA ASP A 11 -6.65 7.67 -3.60
C ASP A 11 -6.74 7.66 -5.14
N ARG A 12 -6.58 8.81 -5.80
CA ARG A 12 -6.57 8.89 -7.27
C ARG A 12 -5.27 8.45 -7.90
N PHE A 13 -4.14 8.58 -7.22
CA PHE A 13 -2.83 8.20 -7.73
C PHE A 13 -2.54 6.72 -7.42
N MET A 14 -2.38 6.39 -6.15
CA MET A 14 -2.04 5.05 -5.69
C MET A 14 -3.25 4.21 -5.29
N GLY A 15 -4.35 4.85 -4.88
CA GLY A 15 -5.56 4.18 -4.41
C GLY A 15 -6.21 3.28 -5.46
N ARG A 16 -6.06 3.59 -6.77
CA ARG A 16 -6.52 2.70 -7.83
C ARG A 16 -5.82 1.34 -7.81
N TYR A 17 -4.50 1.32 -7.60
CA TYR A 17 -3.73 0.10 -7.43
C TYR A 17 -4.02 -0.58 -6.09
N SER A 18 -4.21 0.20 -5.01
CA SER A 18 -4.55 -0.31 -3.70
C SER A 18 -5.90 -1.04 -3.68
N ARG A 19 -6.88 -0.59 -4.47
CA ARG A 19 -8.18 -1.25 -4.65
C ARG A 19 -8.04 -2.61 -5.34
N GLU A 20 -7.23 -2.67 -6.40
CA GLU A 20 -6.94 -3.93 -7.10
C GLU A 20 -6.11 -4.89 -6.23
N LEU A 21 -5.26 -4.33 -5.35
CA LEU A 21 -4.41 -5.12 -4.45
C LEU A 21 -5.21 -5.73 -3.28
N ALA A 22 -6.20 -5.04 -2.75
CA ALA A 22 -6.93 -5.46 -1.55
C ALA A 22 -7.50 -6.88 -1.65
N PRO A 23 -8.26 -7.27 -2.71
CA PRO A 23 -8.75 -8.64 -2.86
C PRO A 23 -7.62 -9.66 -3.02
N VAL A 24 -6.58 -9.34 -3.79
CA VAL A 24 -5.42 -10.24 -4.02
C VAL A 24 -4.65 -10.46 -2.71
N PHE A 25 -4.48 -9.41 -1.92
CA PHE A 25 -3.80 -9.48 -0.62
C PHE A 25 -4.64 -10.24 0.42
N ALA A 26 -5.96 -10.04 0.46
CA ALA A 26 -6.85 -10.80 1.34
C ALA A 26 -6.88 -12.30 0.98
N ASP A 27 -6.82 -12.65 -0.32
CA ASP A 27 -6.68 -14.04 -0.78
C ASP A 27 -5.34 -14.64 -0.36
N PHE A 28 -4.24 -13.91 -0.54
CA PHE A 28 -2.92 -14.34 -0.08
C PHE A 28 -2.86 -14.56 1.44
N ALA A 29 -3.53 -13.71 2.21
CA ALA A 29 -3.65 -13.84 3.66
C ALA A 29 -4.60 -14.98 4.09
N GLU A 30 -5.24 -15.67 3.15
CA GLU A 30 -6.23 -16.74 3.38
C GLU A 30 -7.42 -16.27 4.23
N ILE A 31 -7.83 -15.00 4.08
CA ILE A 31 -9.01 -14.49 4.77
C ILE A 31 -10.26 -15.10 4.14
N GLY A 32 -10.85 -16.04 4.89
CA GLY A 32 -12.06 -16.76 4.49
C GLY A 32 -13.34 -15.96 4.72
N LEU A 33 -14.44 -16.70 4.98
CA LEU A 33 -15.77 -16.13 5.19
C LEU A 33 -16.16 -16.08 6.68
N ALA A 34 -15.23 -16.32 7.59
CA ALA A 34 -15.47 -16.33 9.03
C ALA A 34 -14.21 -15.94 9.80
N GLY A 35 -14.41 -15.40 11.00
CA GLY A 35 -13.35 -14.89 11.87
C GLY A 35 -13.38 -13.38 12.01
N THR A 36 -12.55 -12.89 12.91
CA THR A 36 -12.37 -11.45 13.18
C THR A 36 -11.01 -10.99 12.64
N VAL A 37 -10.96 -9.82 12.00
CA VAL A 37 -9.74 -9.29 11.39
C VAL A 37 -9.52 -7.82 11.74
N VAL A 38 -8.26 -7.42 11.90
CA VAL A 38 -7.88 -6.01 12.02
C VAL A 38 -7.06 -5.56 10.81
N ASP A 39 -7.46 -4.43 10.21
CA ASP A 39 -6.74 -3.68 9.19
C ASP A 39 -5.86 -2.63 9.87
N VAL A 40 -4.54 -2.82 9.81
CA VAL A 40 -3.53 -1.99 10.47
C VAL A 40 -2.95 -0.98 9.49
N GLY A 41 -3.11 0.31 9.81
CA GLY A 41 -2.79 1.41 8.91
C GLY A 41 -3.85 1.52 7.79
N CYS A 42 -5.12 1.49 8.18
CA CYS A 42 -6.25 1.40 7.25
C CYS A 42 -6.40 2.58 6.30
N GLY A 43 -5.77 3.74 6.60
CA GLY A 43 -5.92 4.95 5.81
C GLY A 43 -7.40 5.30 5.58
N SER A 44 -7.80 5.46 4.31
CA SER A 44 -9.19 5.73 3.93
C SER A 44 -10.10 4.48 3.90
N GLY A 45 -9.59 3.29 4.28
CA GLY A 45 -10.40 2.08 4.46
C GLY A 45 -10.58 1.20 3.22
N ILE A 46 -9.65 1.21 2.27
CA ILE A 46 -9.74 0.39 1.05
C ILE A 46 -9.71 -1.11 1.39
N LEU A 47 -8.72 -1.55 2.17
CA LEU A 47 -8.65 -2.94 2.61
C LEU A 47 -9.78 -3.26 3.61
N THR A 48 -10.10 -2.32 4.51
CA THR A 48 -11.22 -2.48 5.47
C THR A 48 -12.55 -2.78 4.74
N GLU A 49 -12.83 -2.08 3.63
CA GLU A 49 -14.03 -2.29 2.79
C GLU A 49 -14.04 -3.68 2.15
N GLU A 50 -12.92 -4.14 1.63
CA GLU A 50 -12.77 -5.49 1.08
C GLU A 50 -13.00 -6.57 2.16
N LEU A 51 -12.39 -6.41 3.34
CA LEU A 51 -12.54 -7.34 4.45
C LEU A 51 -13.99 -7.36 4.96
N ALA A 52 -14.64 -6.20 5.07
CA ALA A 52 -16.04 -6.09 5.44
C ALA A 52 -16.98 -6.75 4.40
N GLY A 53 -16.65 -6.66 3.12
CA GLY A 53 -17.36 -7.36 2.06
C GLY A 53 -17.30 -8.89 2.18
N ARG A 54 -16.21 -9.43 2.74
CA ARG A 54 -16.01 -10.89 2.94
C ARG A 54 -16.66 -11.40 4.22
N LEU A 55 -16.48 -10.67 5.32
CA LEU A 55 -16.75 -11.15 6.69
C LEU A 55 -18.01 -10.54 7.31
N GLY A 56 -18.47 -9.40 6.81
CA GLY A 56 -19.41 -8.50 7.51
C GLY A 56 -18.64 -7.44 8.31
N ALA A 57 -19.14 -6.21 8.32
CA ALA A 57 -18.45 -5.07 8.92
C ALA A 57 -18.20 -5.25 10.43
N GLU A 58 -19.10 -5.94 11.13
CA GLU A 58 -18.99 -6.22 12.56
C GLU A 58 -17.84 -7.18 12.93
N GLN A 59 -17.28 -7.88 11.95
CA GLN A 59 -16.12 -8.76 12.12
C GLN A 59 -14.79 -8.07 11.82
N VAL A 60 -14.83 -6.78 11.42
CA VAL A 60 -13.66 -6.03 10.99
C VAL A 60 -13.37 -4.90 11.95
N ALA A 61 -12.12 -4.83 12.39
CA ALA A 61 -11.55 -3.69 13.08
C ALA A 61 -10.53 -2.98 12.18
N ALA A 62 -10.26 -1.69 12.43
CA ALA A 62 -9.29 -0.93 11.67
C ALA A 62 -8.61 0.14 12.53
N ALA A 63 -7.32 0.38 12.32
CA ALA A 63 -6.57 1.44 13.00
C ALA A 63 -5.72 2.25 12.04
N ASP A 64 -5.65 3.56 12.26
CA ASP A 64 -4.72 4.47 11.59
C ASP A 64 -4.38 5.65 12.53
N PRO A 65 -3.11 6.11 12.60
CA PRO A 65 -2.74 7.26 13.44
C PRO A 65 -3.17 8.61 12.83
N SER A 66 -3.44 8.65 11.52
CA SER A 66 -3.78 9.85 10.77
C SER A 66 -5.27 10.20 10.83
N PRO A 67 -5.68 11.41 10.43
CA PRO A 67 -7.08 11.78 10.27
C PRO A 67 -7.86 10.94 9.24
N LEU A 68 -7.19 10.17 8.38
CA LEU A 68 -7.85 9.30 7.39
C LEU A 68 -8.73 8.22 8.04
N VAL A 69 -8.49 7.89 9.30
CA VAL A 69 -9.32 6.98 10.10
C VAL A 69 -10.80 7.39 10.09
N GLU A 70 -11.11 8.68 10.00
CA GLU A 70 -12.49 9.19 9.91
C GLU A 70 -13.14 8.85 8.57
N ALA A 71 -12.35 8.90 7.48
CA ALA A 71 -12.81 8.48 6.16
C ALA A 71 -13.05 6.96 6.11
N CYS A 72 -12.20 6.16 6.77
CA CYS A 72 -12.40 4.72 6.92
C CYS A 72 -13.72 4.42 7.66
N ALA A 73 -13.97 5.06 8.80
CA ALA A 73 -15.20 4.89 9.56
C ALA A 73 -16.47 5.26 8.77
N ALA A 74 -16.37 6.31 7.93
CA ALA A 74 -17.47 6.70 7.05
C ALA A 74 -17.68 5.72 5.88
N ARG A 75 -16.60 5.11 5.37
CA ARG A 75 -16.63 4.14 4.27
C ARG A 75 -17.22 2.79 4.70
N VAL A 76 -16.89 2.33 5.91
CA VAL A 76 -17.30 1.02 6.42
C VAL A 76 -18.09 1.17 7.72
N PRO A 77 -19.35 1.65 7.65
CA PRO A 77 -20.19 1.75 8.83
C PRO A 77 -20.41 0.37 9.47
N GLY A 78 -20.17 0.29 10.79
CA GLY A 78 -20.30 -0.97 11.55
C GLY A 78 -18.97 -1.66 11.87
N ALA A 79 -17.86 -1.29 11.22
CA ALA A 79 -16.53 -1.72 11.62
C ALA A 79 -16.06 -0.99 12.90
N ASP A 80 -15.21 -1.65 13.71
CA ASP A 80 -14.59 -1.04 14.91
C ASP A 80 -13.36 -0.24 14.50
N VAL A 81 -13.56 1.01 14.07
CA VAL A 81 -12.48 1.88 13.58
C VAL A 81 -11.95 2.77 14.69
N ARG A 82 -10.66 2.69 14.98
CA ARG A 82 -10.01 3.42 16.08
C ARG A 82 -8.76 4.15 15.61
N ARG A 83 -8.45 5.27 16.26
CA ARG A 83 -7.15 5.92 16.09
C ARG A 83 -6.07 5.15 16.85
N GLY A 84 -5.00 4.74 16.17
CA GLY A 84 -3.89 3.98 16.76
C GLY A 84 -2.73 3.80 15.78
N ALA A 85 -1.50 3.75 16.31
CA ALA A 85 -0.33 3.43 15.52
C ALA A 85 -0.15 1.91 15.40
N ALA A 86 0.55 1.46 14.35
CA ALA A 86 0.80 0.04 14.12
C ALA A 86 1.63 -0.61 15.25
N GLU A 87 2.48 0.19 15.93
CA GLU A 87 3.32 -0.23 17.06
C GLU A 87 2.59 -0.18 18.42
N ALA A 88 1.32 0.32 18.45
CA ALA A 88 0.52 0.45 19.68
C ALA A 88 -0.97 0.38 19.33
N LEU A 89 -1.46 -0.82 19.04
CA LEU A 89 -2.84 -1.07 18.62
C LEU A 89 -3.80 -1.01 19.83
N PRO A 90 -4.96 -0.35 19.69
CA PRO A 90 -5.87 -0.07 20.81
C PRO A 90 -6.78 -1.27 21.15
N TRP A 91 -6.29 -2.50 21.04
CA TRP A 91 -7.01 -3.72 21.41
C TRP A 91 -6.16 -4.60 22.34
N PRO A 92 -6.81 -5.41 23.19
CA PRO A 92 -6.13 -6.41 24.02
C PRO A 92 -5.42 -7.48 23.19
N ASP A 93 -4.56 -8.27 23.86
CA ASP A 93 -3.97 -9.48 23.31
C ASP A 93 -5.07 -10.43 22.82
N ASP A 94 -4.77 -11.25 21.82
CA ASP A 94 -5.61 -12.35 21.33
C ASP A 94 -7.03 -11.91 20.90
N SER A 95 -7.19 -10.68 20.43
CA SER A 95 -8.50 -10.12 20.04
C SER A 95 -9.00 -10.59 18.68
N PHE A 96 -8.09 -10.96 17.77
CA PHE A 96 -8.40 -11.23 16.36
C PHE A 96 -7.89 -12.59 15.89
N ASP A 97 -8.49 -13.11 14.82
CA ASP A 97 -8.01 -14.30 14.12
C ASP A 97 -6.93 -13.94 13.09
N ALA A 98 -6.93 -12.69 12.60
CA ALA A 98 -5.91 -12.19 11.68
C ALA A 98 -5.66 -10.68 11.84
N ALA A 99 -4.44 -10.24 11.50
CA ALA A 99 -4.06 -8.85 11.34
C ALA A 99 -3.39 -8.64 9.99
N LEU A 100 -3.87 -7.65 9.22
CA LEU A 100 -3.38 -7.31 7.90
C LEU A 100 -2.87 -5.88 7.84
N ALA A 101 -1.75 -5.64 7.15
CA ALA A 101 -1.19 -4.31 6.91
C ALA A 101 -0.89 -4.11 5.42
N GLN A 102 -1.78 -3.42 4.70
CA GLN A 102 -1.61 -3.14 3.28
C GLN A 102 -0.86 -1.83 3.07
N LEU A 103 0.38 -1.92 2.56
CA LEU A 103 1.20 -0.76 2.17
C LEU A 103 1.59 0.15 3.34
N VAL A 104 1.82 -0.41 4.51
CA VAL A 104 2.05 0.33 5.77
C VAL A 104 3.50 0.25 6.25
N LEU A 105 4.11 -0.95 6.24
CA LEU A 105 5.37 -1.20 6.94
C LEU A 105 6.54 -0.29 6.54
N HIS A 106 6.55 0.22 5.31
CA HIS A 106 7.59 1.14 4.82
C HIS A 106 7.46 2.58 5.36
N PHE A 107 6.38 2.88 6.08
CA PHE A 107 6.19 4.17 6.76
C PHE A 107 6.58 4.11 8.25
N LEU A 108 6.77 2.91 8.79
CA LEU A 108 7.11 2.72 10.20
C LEU A 108 8.61 2.94 10.42
N ASP A 109 8.96 3.58 11.53
CA ASP A 109 10.35 3.72 11.97
C ASP A 109 10.93 2.35 12.37
N ASP A 110 10.10 1.48 12.95
CA ASP A 110 10.43 0.08 13.26
C ASP A 110 9.33 -0.88 12.74
N PRO A 111 9.46 -1.37 11.49
CA PRO A 111 8.49 -2.31 10.92
C PRO A 111 8.42 -3.65 11.67
N VAL A 112 9.48 -4.05 12.38
CA VAL A 112 9.46 -5.27 13.20
C VAL A 112 8.59 -5.06 14.43
N ALA A 113 8.69 -3.91 15.10
CA ALA A 113 7.81 -3.58 16.23
C ALA A 113 6.33 -3.57 15.82
N GLY A 114 6.00 -3.03 14.64
CA GLY A 114 4.65 -3.08 14.10
C GLY A 114 4.15 -4.53 13.91
N LEU A 115 4.97 -5.41 13.32
CA LEU A 115 4.61 -6.81 13.14
C LEU A 115 4.49 -7.58 14.48
N VAL A 116 5.33 -7.27 15.48
CA VAL A 116 5.21 -7.83 16.83
C VAL A 116 3.89 -7.42 17.46
N GLU A 117 3.51 -6.16 17.34
CA GLU A 117 2.25 -5.64 17.87
C GLU A 117 1.03 -6.25 17.16
N MET A 118 1.10 -6.44 15.84
CA MET A 118 0.10 -7.20 15.08
C MET A 118 -0.02 -8.64 15.62
N GLY A 119 1.12 -9.29 15.89
CA GLY A 119 1.15 -10.61 16.51
C GLY A 119 0.54 -10.65 17.90
N ARG A 120 0.72 -9.60 18.73
CA ARG A 120 0.13 -9.52 20.08
C ARG A 120 -1.40 -9.52 20.05
N VAL A 121 -2.01 -8.78 19.12
CA VAL A 121 -3.48 -8.69 19.04
C VAL A 121 -4.13 -9.88 18.34
N VAL A 122 -3.33 -10.75 17.71
CA VAL A 122 -3.81 -11.97 17.03
C VAL A 122 -3.63 -13.17 17.94
N ARG A 123 -4.65 -14.05 17.96
CA ARG A 123 -4.64 -15.29 18.74
C ARG A 123 -3.53 -16.25 18.32
N PRO A 124 -3.03 -17.10 19.22
CA PRO A 124 -2.10 -18.17 18.85
C PRO A 124 -2.62 -19.00 17.66
N GLY A 125 -1.75 -19.26 16.68
CA GLY A 125 -2.08 -19.92 15.42
C GLY A 125 -2.77 -19.03 14.38
N GLY A 126 -3.14 -17.81 14.72
CA GLY A 126 -3.75 -16.83 13.80
C GLY A 126 -2.74 -16.27 12.79
N VAL A 127 -3.24 -15.47 11.86
CA VAL A 127 -2.48 -14.99 10.70
C VAL A 127 -2.07 -13.53 10.87
N VAL A 128 -0.80 -13.24 10.60
CA VAL A 128 -0.30 -11.88 10.38
C VAL A 128 0.20 -11.77 8.95
N ALA A 129 -0.30 -10.79 8.19
CA ALA A 129 0.13 -10.54 6.83
C ALA A 129 0.40 -9.06 6.58
N ALA A 130 1.39 -8.78 5.74
CA ALA A 130 1.72 -7.43 5.33
C ALA A 130 2.16 -7.40 3.87
N CYS A 131 1.96 -6.27 3.19
CA CYS A 131 2.49 -6.05 1.85
C CYS A 131 3.05 -4.65 1.66
N THR A 132 3.95 -4.51 0.68
CA THR A 132 4.56 -3.24 0.26
C THR A 132 4.78 -3.24 -1.24
N TRP A 133 4.80 -2.06 -1.88
CA TRP A 133 5.10 -1.98 -3.30
C TRP A 133 6.55 -2.39 -3.61
N ASN A 134 6.72 -3.18 -4.67
CA ASN A 134 7.99 -3.30 -5.36
C ASN A 134 8.15 -2.14 -6.36
N PHE A 135 8.66 -1.01 -5.88
CA PHE A 135 8.80 0.19 -6.73
C PHE A 135 9.77 -0.02 -7.91
N SER A 136 10.66 -1.01 -7.84
CA SER A 136 11.56 -1.33 -8.96
C SER A 136 10.81 -1.95 -10.14
N GLU A 137 9.68 -2.60 -9.90
CA GLU A 137 8.82 -3.21 -10.91
C GLU A 137 7.51 -2.44 -11.17
N MET A 138 7.25 -1.37 -10.40
CA MET A 138 6.10 -0.51 -10.64
C MET A 138 6.33 0.38 -11.87
N LEU A 139 5.78 -0.02 -13.01
CA LEU A 139 5.96 0.67 -14.30
C LEU A 139 5.59 2.16 -14.23
N LEU A 140 4.54 2.50 -13.51
CA LEU A 140 4.10 3.88 -13.28
C LEU A 140 5.26 4.77 -12.79
N VAL A 141 5.90 4.38 -11.69
CA VAL A 141 6.91 5.20 -11.00
C VAL A 141 8.30 5.03 -11.63
N ARG A 142 8.68 3.77 -11.91
CA ARG A 142 9.97 3.45 -12.52
C ARG A 142 10.19 4.19 -13.84
N THR A 143 9.21 4.13 -14.73
CA THR A 143 9.30 4.75 -16.05
C THR A 143 9.28 6.27 -15.96
N PHE A 144 8.52 6.85 -15.03
CA PHE A 144 8.56 8.29 -14.76
C PHE A 144 9.97 8.75 -14.36
N TRP A 145 10.60 8.08 -13.39
CA TRP A 145 11.96 8.45 -12.97
C TRP A 145 13.01 8.22 -14.04
N GLN A 146 12.84 7.21 -14.90
CA GLN A 146 13.71 7.02 -16.07
C GLN A 146 13.57 8.18 -17.08
N ALA A 147 12.34 8.63 -17.34
CA ALA A 147 12.08 9.79 -18.19
C ALA A 147 12.63 11.07 -17.56
N ALA A 148 12.34 11.31 -16.29
CA ALA A 148 12.83 12.48 -15.56
C ALA A 148 14.36 12.58 -15.59
N ARG A 149 15.10 11.49 -15.33
CA ARG A 149 16.58 11.47 -15.38
C ARG A 149 17.16 11.63 -16.76
N SER A 150 16.44 11.31 -17.83
CA SER A 150 16.93 11.56 -19.20
C SER A 150 16.79 13.02 -19.62
N VAL A 151 15.92 13.78 -18.98
CA VAL A 151 15.69 15.22 -19.22
C VAL A 151 16.42 16.09 -18.19
N VAL A 152 16.37 15.70 -16.91
CA VAL A 152 16.94 16.45 -15.79
C VAL A 152 18.00 15.60 -15.10
N ALA A 153 19.26 15.91 -15.32
CA ALA A 153 20.40 15.09 -14.85
C ALA A 153 20.47 14.94 -13.30
N SER A 154 19.90 15.88 -12.54
CA SER A 154 19.83 15.86 -11.08
C SER A 154 18.54 15.23 -10.54
N ALA A 155 17.70 14.65 -11.39
CA ALA A 155 16.47 14.02 -10.93
C ALA A 155 16.78 12.87 -9.94
N PRO A 156 16.11 12.84 -8.77
CA PRO A 156 16.34 11.82 -7.76
C PRO A 156 15.97 10.41 -8.26
N SER A 157 16.52 9.40 -7.60
CA SER A 157 16.02 8.04 -7.71
C SER A 157 15.26 7.69 -6.43
N GLU A 158 14.08 7.13 -6.57
CA GLU A 158 13.33 6.58 -5.46
C GLU A 158 13.97 5.23 -5.11
N THR A 159 14.69 5.18 -4.01
CA THR A 159 15.25 3.94 -3.44
C THR A 159 14.53 3.67 -2.13
N LEU A 160 13.71 2.62 -2.09
CA LEU A 160 13.20 2.10 -0.84
C LEU A 160 14.17 1.07 -0.28
N GLU A 161 14.30 1.05 1.06
CA GLU A 161 15.24 0.16 1.76
C GLU A 161 14.94 -1.32 1.62
N VAL A 162 13.71 -1.70 1.22
CA VAL A 162 13.35 -3.11 1.00
C VAL A 162 13.92 -3.57 -0.33
N ALA A 163 15.12 -4.13 -0.26
CA ALA A 163 15.90 -4.47 -1.46
C ALA A 163 15.51 -5.82 -2.09
N SER A 164 14.66 -6.64 -1.45
CA SER A 164 14.21 -7.91 -2.00
C SER A 164 13.00 -8.49 -1.23
N LEU A 165 12.25 -9.34 -1.91
CA LEU A 165 11.13 -10.10 -1.33
C LEU A 165 11.56 -10.92 -0.09
N GLU A 166 12.76 -11.53 -0.12
CA GLU A 166 13.27 -12.32 1.01
C GLU A 166 13.60 -11.44 2.22
N ARG A 167 14.17 -10.25 2.01
CA ARG A 167 14.41 -9.30 3.10
C ARG A 167 13.10 -8.78 3.70
N PHE A 168 12.05 -8.69 2.90
CA PHE A 168 10.73 -8.34 3.41
C PHE A 168 10.16 -9.47 4.28
N ALA A 169 10.27 -10.74 3.84
CA ALA A 169 9.89 -11.91 4.64
C ALA A 169 10.67 -12.02 5.95
N GLU A 170 11.95 -11.62 5.95
CA GLU A 170 12.78 -11.64 7.16
C GLU A 170 12.24 -10.74 8.28
N LEU A 171 11.50 -9.67 7.95
CA LEU A 171 10.82 -8.85 8.96
C LEU A 171 9.83 -9.68 9.79
N GLY A 172 9.05 -10.54 9.13
CA GLY A 172 8.10 -11.44 9.80
C GLY A 172 8.80 -12.44 10.72
N ARG A 173 9.91 -13.05 10.28
CA ARG A 173 10.70 -13.98 11.11
C ARG A 173 11.30 -13.26 12.32
N ARG A 174 11.82 -12.05 12.13
CA ARG A 174 12.35 -11.21 13.23
C ARG A 174 11.27 -10.79 14.23
N ALA A 175 10.03 -10.67 13.77
CA ALA A 175 8.88 -10.41 14.64
C ALA A 175 8.40 -11.66 15.41
N GLY A 176 9.02 -12.82 15.19
CA GLY A 176 8.68 -14.08 15.88
C GLY A 176 7.54 -14.84 15.22
N LEU A 177 7.14 -14.51 13.99
CA LEU A 177 6.14 -15.28 13.25
C LEU A 177 6.73 -16.59 12.74
N GLU A 178 5.92 -17.64 12.79
CA GLU A 178 6.23 -18.98 12.23
C GLU A 178 5.64 -19.12 10.82
N ASP A 179 6.13 -20.09 10.06
CA ASP A 179 5.67 -20.43 8.70
C ASP A 179 5.62 -19.21 7.75
N VAL A 180 6.61 -18.33 7.87
CA VAL A 180 6.65 -17.10 7.06
C VAL A 180 6.84 -17.44 5.59
N GLY A 181 5.80 -17.19 4.79
CA GLY A 181 5.76 -17.36 3.34
C GLY A 181 5.73 -16.01 2.62
N PRO A 182 6.77 -15.67 1.83
CA PRO A 182 6.73 -14.50 0.95
C PRO A 182 6.08 -14.83 -0.40
N ALA A 183 5.43 -13.83 -1.03
CA ALA A 183 4.97 -13.91 -2.41
C ALA A 183 4.98 -12.54 -3.10
N PRO A 184 5.25 -12.47 -4.41
CA PRO A 184 4.89 -11.32 -5.21
C PRO A 184 3.37 -11.34 -5.47
N LEU A 185 2.74 -10.16 -5.41
CA LEU A 185 1.34 -9.95 -5.77
C LEU A 185 1.28 -9.01 -6.96
N GLU A 186 0.75 -9.50 -8.07
CA GLU A 186 0.64 -8.72 -9.31
C GLU A 186 -0.75 -8.10 -9.42
N VAL A 187 -0.79 -6.83 -9.75
CA VAL A 187 -2.02 -6.09 -10.02
C VAL A 187 -1.83 -5.16 -11.20
N SER A 188 -2.91 -4.66 -11.74
CA SER A 188 -2.84 -3.68 -12.82
C SER A 188 -3.95 -2.65 -12.69
N SER A 189 -3.68 -1.45 -13.20
CA SER A 189 -4.68 -0.39 -13.25
C SER A 189 -4.86 0.12 -14.67
N ARG A 190 -6.13 0.32 -15.08
CA ARG A 190 -6.51 0.84 -16.38
C ARG A 190 -6.55 2.37 -16.35
N TYR A 191 -6.03 2.98 -17.39
CA TYR A 191 -6.09 4.41 -17.68
C TYR A 191 -6.89 4.63 -18.96
N GLU A 192 -7.79 5.60 -18.97
CA GLU A 192 -8.59 5.92 -20.15
C GLU A 192 -7.79 6.69 -21.22
N SER A 193 -6.73 7.39 -20.78
CA SER A 193 -5.82 8.11 -21.66
C SER A 193 -4.46 8.35 -20.98
N PHE A 194 -3.46 8.71 -21.79
CA PHE A 194 -2.18 9.18 -21.27
C PHE A 194 -2.31 10.46 -20.43
N ASP A 195 -3.24 11.35 -20.78
CA ASP A 195 -3.45 12.58 -20.03
C ASP A 195 -3.99 12.30 -18.63
N GLU A 196 -4.88 11.34 -18.45
CA GLU A 196 -5.32 10.88 -17.13
C GLU A 196 -4.15 10.39 -16.27
N LEU A 197 -3.25 9.59 -16.87
CA LEU A 197 -2.04 9.13 -16.19
C LEU A 197 -1.14 10.31 -15.80
N TRP A 198 -0.87 11.21 -16.74
CA TRP A 198 -0.01 12.35 -16.52
C TRP A 198 -0.55 13.33 -15.47
N ASP A 199 -1.84 13.59 -15.47
CA ASP A 199 -2.51 14.44 -14.48
C ASP A 199 -2.28 13.94 -13.04
N SER A 200 -2.09 12.64 -12.85
CA SER A 200 -1.84 12.08 -11.53
C SER A 200 -0.50 12.56 -10.93
N PHE A 201 0.53 12.76 -11.76
CA PHE A 201 1.81 13.34 -11.33
C PHE A 201 1.73 14.85 -11.08
N GLN A 202 0.95 15.58 -11.88
CA GLN A 202 0.82 17.04 -11.74
C GLN A 202 0.14 17.47 -10.43
N ARG A 203 -0.55 16.56 -9.76
CA ARG A 203 -1.24 16.82 -8.48
C ARG A 203 -0.32 16.78 -7.26
N GLY A 204 0.99 16.55 -7.44
CA GLY A 204 1.98 16.62 -6.37
C GLY A 204 1.84 15.49 -5.33
N VAL A 205 1.43 14.30 -5.74
CA VAL A 205 1.32 13.15 -4.82
C VAL A 205 2.63 12.38 -4.78
N GLY A 206 3.23 12.31 -3.59
CA GLY A 206 4.47 11.60 -3.34
C GLY A 206 5.69 12.21 -4.06
N PRO A 207 6.87 11.60 -3.92
CA PRO A 207 8.13 12.15 -4.44
C PRO A 207 8.13 12.43 -5.95
N ALA A 208 7.46 11.60 -6.74
CA ALA A 208 7.37 11.78 -8.19
C ALA A 208 6.47 12.97 -8.57
N GLY A 209 5.34 13.12 -7.85
CA GLY A 209 4.44 14.26 -8.06
C GLY A 209 5.07 15.58 -7.60
N ASP A 210 5.72 15.60 -6.43
CA ASP A 210 6.43 16.77 -5.92
C ASP A 210 7.54 17.20 -6.89
N PHE A 211 8.31 16.24 -7.41
CA PHE A 211 9.32 16.51 -8.41
C PHE A 211 8.69 17.06 -9.70
N CYS A 212 7.63 16.45 -10.22
CA CYS A 212 6.91 16.92 -11.40
C CYS A 212 6.41 18.37 -11.22
N ALA A 213 5.87 18.70 -10.04
CA ALA A 213 5.41 20.05 -9.72
C ALA A 213 6.55 21.08 -9.61
N SER A 214 7.77 20.65 -9.24
CA SER A 214 8.94 21.54 -9.12
C SER A 214 9.60 21.91 -10.46
N LEU A 215 9.27 21.20 -11.55
CA LEU A 215 9.84 21.43 -12.89
C LEU A 215 9.29 22.72 -13.51
N ASP A 216 10.14 23.42 -14.26
CA ASP A 216 9.64 24.46 -15.14
C ASP A 216 8.77 23.88 -16.29
N PRO A 217 7.99 24.71 -16.99
CA PRO A 217 7.09 24.22 -18.03
C PRO A 217 7.79 23.44 -19.16
N GLU A 218 8.97 23.89 -19.61
CA GLU A 218 9.72 23.26 -20.70
C GLU A 218 10.25 21.89 -20.27
N GLN A 219 10.84 21.79 -19.08
CA GLN A 219 11.30 20.52 -18.51
C GLN A 219 10.14 19.56 -18.29
N ARG A 220 9.00 20.05 -17.80
CA ARG A 220 7.81 19.24 -17.54
C ARG A 220 7.24 18.65 -18.82
N ASP A 221 7.14 19.43 -19.88
CA ASP A 221 6.69 18.96 -21.19
C ASP A 221 7.66 17.94 -21.77
N ALA A 222 8.96 18.17 -21.66
CA ALA A 222 9.98 17.23 -22.12
C ALA A 222 9.95 15.89 -21.35
N VAL A 223 9.75 15.93 -20.02
CA VAL A 223 9.57 14.71 -19.20
C VAL A 223 8.27 13.98 -19.60
N ARG A 224 7.17 14.71 -19.83
CA ARG A 224 5.90 14.15 -20.28
C ARG A 224 6.04 13.39 -21.59
N ASP A 225 6.67 14.00 -22.59
CA ASP A 225 6.84 13.40 -23.91
C ASP A 225 7.75 12.16 -23.85
N GLU A 226 8.83 12.24 -23.10
CA GLU A 226 9.72 11.10 -22.89
C GLU A 226 9.06 9.97 -22.11
N TYR A 227 8.25 10.30 -21.09
CA TYR A 227 7.48 9.31 -20.33
C TYR A 227 6.47 8.61 -21.23
N ARG A 228 5.71 9.37 -22.05
CA ARG A 228 4.76 8.83 -23.01
C ARG A 228 5.43 7.84 -23.97
N ARG A 229 6.57 8.25 -24.54
CA ARG A 229 7.36 7.40 -25.43
C ARG A 229 7.80 6.09 -24.76
N ARG A 230 8.25 6.16 -23.51
CA ARG A 230 8.73 4.98 -22.75
C ARG A 230 7.63 3.98 -22.40
N ILE A 231 6.42 4.43 -22.22
CA ILE A 231 5.27 3.53 -21.99
C ILE A 231 4.62 3.05 -23.29
N GLY A 232 5.22 3.35 -24.47
CA GLY A 232 4.80 2.83 -25.76
C GLY A 232 3.83 3.72 -26.53
N ASP A 233 3.83 5.03 -26.30
CA ASP A 233 2.96 6.02 -27.00
C ASP A 233 1.47 5.60 -27.08
N PRO A 234 0.81 5.32 -25.94
CA PRO A 234 -0.52 4.76 -25.98
C PRO A 234 -1.52 5.70 -26.66
N GLU A 235 -2.32 5.13 -27.57
CA GLU A 235 -3.48 5.76 -28.18
C GLU A 235 -4.76 5.19 -27.54
N GLY A 236 -5.50 6.02 -26.80
CA GLY A 236 -6.69 5.60 -26.06
C GLY A 236 -6.36 4.96 -24.72
N SER A 237 -7.19 4.00 -24.28
CA SER A 237 -7.03 3.36 -22.98
C SER A 237 -5.96 2.28 -22.98
N PHE A 238 -5.23 2.17 -21.86
CA PHE A 238 -4.18 1.19 -21.65
C PHE A 238 -4.11 0.77 -20.17
N THR A 239 -3.30 -0.24 -19.88
CA THR A 239 -3.13 -0.80 -18.54
C THR A 239 -1.66 -0.76 -18.14
N LEU A 240 -1.37 -0.36 -16.91
CA LEU A 240 -0.04 -0.46 -16.32
C LEU A 240 -0.07 -1.44 -15.14
N GLY A 241 0.92 -2.37 -15.15
CA GLY A 241 1.12 -3.31 -14.06
C GLY A 241 1.87 -2.71 -12.88
N ALA A 242 1.64 -3.29 -11.72
CA ALA A 242 2.40 -3.07 -10.50
C ALA A 242 2.55 -4.40 -9.74
N GLU A 243 3.65 -4.54 -9.01
CA GLU A 243 3.91 -5.67 -8.13
C GLU A 243 4.03 -5.18 -6.70
N ALA A 244 3.43 -5.91 -5.77
CA ALA A 244 3.68 -5.77 -4.35
C ALA A 244 4.38 -7.02 -3.81
N TRP A 245 5.29 -6.84 -2.87
CA TRP A 245 5.81 -7.92 -2.06
C TRP A 245 4.93 -8.13 -0.84
N ALA A 246 4.56 -9.36 -0.60
CA ALA A 246 3.76 -9.74 0.55
C ALA A 246 4.51 -10.76 1.41
N LEU A 247 4.25 -10.72 2.70
CA LEU A 247 4.58 -11.76 3.67
C LEU A 247 3.32 -12.17 4.42
N ARG A 248 3.25 -13.46 4.76
CA ARG A 248 2.26 -14.02 5.67
C ARG A 248 2.96 -14.96 6.62
N GLY A 249 2.63 -14.88 7.89
CA GLY A 249 3.11 -15.80 8.92
C GLY A 249 2.02 -16.10 9.94
N ARG A 250 2.32 -17.03 10.87
CA ARG A 250 1.42 -17.40 11.96
C ARG A 250 2.00 -16.99 13.30
N VAL A 251 1.12 -16.58 14.20
CA VAL A 251 1.47 -16.38 15.60
C VAL A 251 1.76 -17.75 16.23
N PRO A 252 2.86 -17.96 16.96
CA PRO A 252 3.17 -19.21 17.66
C PRO A 252 2.03 -19.68 18.57
N ILE A 253 1.90 -21.02 18.74
CA ILE A 253 0.87 -21.63 19.61
C ILE A 253 1.36 -21.72 21.06
#